data_7683582ece0d414e1e5ddc8c2ca25765
#
_entry.id   7683582ece0d414e1e5ddc8c2ca25765
#
_cell.length_a   1.000
_cell.length_b   1.000
_cell.length_c   1.000
_cell.angle_alpha   90.00
_cell.angle_beta   90.00
_cell.angle_gamma   90.00
#
_symmetry.space_group_name_H-M   'P 1'
#
loop_
_entity.id
_entity.type
_entity.pdbx_description
1 polymer ?
#
loop_
_entity_poly.entity_id
_entity_poly.type
_entity_poly.pdbx_seq_one_letter_code
_entity_poly.pdbx_strand_id
1 'polypeptide(L)'
;MDLLETCQDLAAWRQQQQAPLHFVPTMGSLHEGHQQLIRRAAALRQGSGQPPSVLLSVFVNPLQFGPGEDLESYPRDLRSDIDLAAAAGATALFAPSMAEIYPRGEAGLTRVVPPLLLRQGLCGLHRPQHFEGVATVVIRLLTLVRPDLLLLGEKDWQQLVILRRVVADLGLPLRIQGCPTVREADGLACSSRNRRLSPSQRQQAAALPAGLAAAAAQLRGGLSQAPALTSQLAQQLEAAGLRVDYVELVAPHSLEPLQQVQGLALLATAVHCGSSRLIDHCFLMSRLPIVAIDGPAGAGKSTVTRAFARQMGLVYLDTGAMYRALTWWVLRQEADPADAAAVEPLLLGLDLQLSASGAGEQL
;
A
#
# COMPACT_ATOMS: atom_id res chain seq x y z
N MET A 1 25.82 7.03 7.28
CA MET A 1 24.50 6.89 7.93
C MET A 1 24.69 6.93 9.43
N ASP A 2 23.96 7.80 10.14
CA ASP A 2 24.09 7.97 11.58
C ASP A 2 23.33 6.86 12.31
N LEU A 3 23.93 6.31 13.38
CA LEU A 3 23.27 5.39 14.30
C LEU A 3 22.86 6.16 15.55
N LEU A 4 21.57 6.11 15.89
CA LEU A 4 20.96 6.80 17.01
C LEU A 4 20.36 5.74 17.95
N GLU A 5 20.83 5.69 19.20
CA GLU A 5 20.40 4.64 20.14
C GLU A 5 19.51 5.17 21.26
N THR A 6 19.57 6.49 21.51
CA THR A 6 18.77 7.13 22.57
C THR A 6 17.78 8.17 22.00
N CYS A 7 16.75 8.49 22.74
CA CYS A 7 15.86 9.61 22.41
C CYS A 7 16.60 10.95 22.40
N GLN A 8 17.68 11.09 23.17
CA GLN A 8 18.53 12.27 23.20
C GLN A 8 19.31 12.42 21.89
N ASP A 9 19.92 11.32 21.39
CA ASP A 9 20.61 11.32 20.09
C ASP A 9 19.66 11.66 18.95
N LEU A 10 18.47 11.05 18.97
CA LEU A 10 17.41 11.36 18.00
C LEU A 10 17.02 12.83 18.03
N ALA A 11 16.83 13.41 19.21
CA ALA A 11 16.46 14.82 19.36
C ALA A 11 17.57 15.75 18.85
N ALA A 12 18.84 15.48 19.18
CA ALA A 12 19.98 16.24 18.72
C ALA A 12 20.15 16.14 17.19
N TRP A 13 20.03 14.94 16.64
CA TRP A 13 20.09 14.70 15.19
C TRP A 13 18.94 15.45 14.47
N ARG A 14 17.71 15.36 15.01
CA ARG A 14 16.52 16.00 14.41
C ARG A 14 16.65 17.53 14.34
N GLN A 15 17.25 18.17 15.34
CA GLN A 15 17.48 19.63 15.35
C GLN A 15 18.41 20.10 14.23
N GLN A 16 19.28 19.24 13.73
CA GLN A 16 20.21 19.55 12.64
C GLN A 16 19.56 19.39 11.24
N GLN A 17 18.39 18.72 11.15
CA GLN A 17 17.74 18.47 9.89
C GLN A 17 16.91 19.66 9.43
N GLN A 18 17.28 20.23 8.29
CA GLN A 18 16.54 21.30 7.61
C GLN A 18 15.72 20.80 6.43
N ALA A 19 16.09 19.65 5.88
CA ALA A 19 15.37 18.98 4.78
C ALA A 19 14.10 18.32 5.31
N PRO A 20 13.09 18.08 4.43
CA PRO A 20 11.93 17.25 4.78
C PRO A 20 12.38 15.88 5.32
N LEU A 21 11.74 15.43 6.39
CA LEU A 21 12.08 14.17 7.04
C LEU A 21 11.08 13.08 6.65
N HIS A 22 11.58 12.05 6.00
CA HIS A 22 10.84 10.84 5.68
C HIS A 22 11.18 9.73 6.67
N PHE A 23 10.16 9.05 7.18
CA PHE A 23 10.32 8.04 8.22
C PHE A 23 9.82 6.68 7.77
N VAL A 24 10.59 5.64 8.03
CA VAL A 24 10.27 4.23 7.75
C VAL A 24 10.40 3.43 9.05
N PRO A 25 9.31 3.17 9.79
CA PRO A 25 9.38 2.33 11.00
C PRO A 25 9.46 0.85 10.64
N THR A 26 10.36 0.13 11.29
CA THR A 26 10.52 -1.33 11.14
C THR A 26 10.80 -2.01 12.48
N MET A 27 10.69 -3.32 12.48
CA MET A 27 11.16 -4.16 13.60
C MET A 27 12.54 -4.77 13.33
N GLY A 28 13.25 -4.33 12.27
CA GLY A 28 14.50 -4.93 11.84
C GLY A 28 14.30 -6.18 10.97
N SER A 29 15.38 -6.96 10.82
CA SER A 29 15.45 -8.09 9.88
C SER A 29 15.07 -7.66 8.46
N LEU A 30 15.76 -6.62 7.98
CA LEU A 30 15.45 -5.97 6.73
C LEU A 30 15.51 -6.95 5.55
N HIS A 31 14.62 -6.77 4.60
CA HIS A 31 14.54 -7.51 3.35
C HIS A 31 14.24 -6.55 2.21
N GLU A 32 14.18 -7.03 0.97
CA GLU A 32 13.97 -6.19 -0.21
C GLU A 32 12.73 -5.29 -0.10
N GLY A 33 11.65 -5.76 0.53
CA GLY A 33 10.46 -4.92 0.79
C GLY A 33 10.79 -3.66 1.59
N HIS A 34 11.60 -3.77 2.65
CA HIS A 34 12.04 -2.63 3.44
C HIS A 34 13.00 -1.72 2.66
N GLN A 35 13.93 -2.31 1.90
CA GLN A 35 14.86 -1.54 1.06
C GLN A 35 14.11 -0.70 0.01
N GLN A 36 13.04 -1.24 -0.59
CA GLN A 36 12.20 -0.49 -1.53
C GLN A 36 11.47 0.69 -0.86
N LEU A 37 11.01 0.52 0.40
CA LEU A 37 10.46 1.65 1.17
C LEU A 37 11.50 2.75 1.37
N ILE A 38 12.73 2.39 1.75
CA ILE A 38 13.83 3.34 1.97
C ILE A 38 14.22 4.03 0.66
N ARG A 39 14.41 3.29 -0.44
CA ARG A 39 14.71 3.85 -1.77
C ARG A 39 13.61 4.82 -2.22
N ARG A 40 12.35 4.45 -2.01
CA ARG A 40 11.22 5.33 -2.32
C ARG A 40 11.21 6.58 -1.45
N ALA A 41 11.48 6.44 -0.15
CA ALA A 41 11.63 7.57 0.75
C ALA A 41 12.73 8.54 0.29
N ALA A 42 13.89 8.02 -0.13
CA ALA A 42 15.00 8.81 -0.63
C ALA A 42 14.73 9.47 -2.00
N ALA A 43 13.88 8.85 -2.83
CA ALA A 43 13.56 9.36 -4.17
C ALA A 43 12.46 10.43 -4.17
N LEU A 44 11.53 10.40 -3.23
CA LEU A 44 10.41 11.35 -3.17
C LEU A 44 10.91 12.76 -2.82
N ARG A 45 10.46 13.74 -3.60
CA ARG A 45 10.74 15.16 -3.36
C ARG A 45 9.46 15.84 -2.90
N GLN A 46 9.59 16.73 -1.92
CA GLN A 46 8.48 17.53 -1.42
C GLN A 46 8.82 19.02 -1.53
N GLY A 47 7.82 19.83 -1.86
CA GLY A 47 7.90 21.29 -1.84
C GLY A 47 9.12 21.87 -2.56
N SER A 48 10.19 22.18 -1.84
CA SER A 48 11.42 22.81 -2.36
C SER A 48 12.23 21.98 -3.36
N GLY A 49 11.87 20.72 -3.60
CA GLY A 49 12.65 19.81 -4.45
C GLY A 49 13.96 19.31 -3.81
N GLN A 50 14.27 19.71 -2.58
CA GLN A 50 15.45 19.21 -1.86
C GLN A 50 15.36 17.71 -1.57
N PRO A 51 16.51 17.01 -1.58
CA PRO A 51 16.56 15.61 -1.13
C PRO A 51 16.12 15.52 0.34
N PRO A 52 15.23 14.57 0.69
CA PRO A 52 14.82 14.38 2.07
C PRO A 52 15.92 13.74 2.92
N SER A 53 15.88 13.98 4.22
CA SER A 53 16.51 13.10 5.20
C SER A 53 15.63 11.86 5.37
N VAL A 54 16.21 10.67 5.37
CA VAL A 54 15.49 9.40 5.53
C VAL A 54 15.91 8.75 6.83
N LEU A 55 15.00 8.68 7.80
CA LEU A 55 15.18 7.98 9.06
C LEU A 55 14.49 6.62 9.02
N LEU A 56 15.24 5.57 9.33
CA LEU A 56 14.71 4.24 9.59
C LEU A 56 14.67 4.01 11.11
N SER A 57 13.62 3.40 11.66
CA SER A 57 13.72 2.83 13.01
C SER A 57 13.78 1.30 12.97
N VAL A 58 14.54 0.73 13.90
CA VAL A 58 14.59 -0.70 14.18
C VAL A 58 14.23 -0.91 15.63
N PHE A 59 12.97 -1.30 15.89
CA PHE A 59 12.48 -1.54 17.24
C PHE A 59 11.48 -2.70 17.25
N VAL A 60 11.87 -3.81 17.90
CA VAL A 60 10.99 -4.97 18.07
C VAL A 60 10.03 -4.65 19.22
N ASN A 61 8.80 -4.28 18.87
CA ASN A 61 7.79 -3.82 19.82
C ASN A 61 7.06 -5.00 20.48
N PRO A 62 7.21 -5.26 21.79
CA PRO A 62 6.53 -6.38 22.44
C PRO A 62 5.02 -6.23 22.50
N LEU A 63 4.50 -4.98 22.56
CA LEU A 63 3.05 -4.72 22.71
C LEU A 63 2.21 -5.23 21.54
N GLN A 64 2.82 -5.53 20.41
CA GLN A 64 2.10 -6.02 19.23
C GLN A 64 2.16 -7.53 19.05
N PHE A 65 2.80 -8.23 19.98
CA PHE A 65 2.85 -9.69 20.01
C PHE A 65 1.88 -10.26 21.06
N GLY A 66 1.07 -11.21 20.64
CA GLY A 66 0.19 -11.96 21.52
C GLY A 66 0.90 -13.11 22.21
N PRO A 67 0.26 -13.74 23.21
CA PRO A 67 0.79 -14.96 23.84
C PRO A 67 1.06 -16.05 22.80
N GLY A 68 2.27 -16.62 22.81
CA GLY A 68 2.69 -17.67 21.89
C GLY A 68 3.09 -17.20 20.49
N GLU A 69 3.13 -15.90 20.25
CA GLU A 69 3.72 -15.34 19.02
C GLU A 69 5.25 -15.29 19.10
N ASP A 70 5.89 -15.01 17.98
CA ASP A 70 7.31 -15.17 17.73
C ASP A 70 8.22 -14.06 18.28
N LEU A 71 7.84 -13.37 19.35
CA LEU A 71 8.62 -12.25 19.92
C LEU A 71 10.05 -12.66 20.33
N GLU A 72 10.21 -13.76 21.04
CA GLU A 72 11.53 -14.22 21.52
C GLU A 72 12.43 -14.67 20.38
N SER A 73 11.85 -15.33 19.38
CA SER A 73 12.54 -15.84 18.20
C SER A 73 12.57 -14.86 17.04
N TYR A 74 12.07 -13.62 17.23
CA TYR A 74 12.11 -12.61 16.17
C TYR A 74 13.55 -12.26 15.82
N PRO A 75 13.96 -12.33 14.55
CA PRO A 75 15.36 -12.16 14.17
C PRO A 75 15.85 -10.73 14.45
N ARG A 76 17.06 -10.64 15.04
CA ARG A 76 17.72 -9.38 15.41
C ARG A 76 19.15 -9.41 14.87
N ASP A 77 19.41 -8.66 13.82
CA ASP A 77 20.74 -8.49 13.23
C ASP A 77 20.91 -7.01 12.85
N LEU A 78 21.17 -6.19 13.86
CA LEU A 78 21.29 -4.74 13.70
C LEU A 78 22.41 -4.38 12.72
N ARG A 79 23.52 -5.13 12.67
CA ARG A 79 24.62 -4.85 11.76
C ARG A 79 24.20 -5.01 10.30
N SER A 80 23.56 -6.12 9.98
CA SER A 80 23.01 -6.35 8.64
C SER A 80 21.94 -5.30 8.28
N ASP A 81 21.10 -4.92 9.25
CA ASP A 81 20.07 -3.90 9.03
C ASP A 81 20.69 -2.52 8.73
N ILE A 82 21.78 -2.14 9.41
CA ILE A 82 22.54 -0.92 9.14
C ILE A 82 23.09 -0.91 7.72
N ASP A 83 23.74 -1.99 7.30
CA ASP A 83 24.37 -2.09 5.97
C ASP A 83 23.30 -2.02 4.86
N LEU A 84 22.19 -2.74 5.01
CA LEU A 84 21.06 -2.73 4.06
C LEU A 84 20.35 -1.38 4.00
N ALA A 85 20.16 -0.72 5.14
CA ALA A 85 19.52 0.58 5.21
C ALA A 85 20.38 1.67 4.54
N ALA A 86 21.70 1.67 4.82
CA ALA A 86 22.62 2.60 4.21
C ALA A 86 22.69 2.42 2.69
N ALA A 87 22.79 1.18 2.21
CA ALA A 87 22.79 0.85 0.78
C ALA A 87 21.47 1.26 0.07
N ALA A 88 20.36 1.28 0.80
CA ALA A 88 19.07 1.71 0.28
C ALA A 88 18.85 3.24 0.30
N GLY A 89 19.74 4.01 0.97
CA GLY A 89 19.70 5.47 1.01
C GLY A 89 19.14 6.08 2.29
N ALA A 90 19.11 5.33 3.41
CA ALA A 90 18.80 5.91 4.72
C ALA A 90 19.93 6.84 5.16
N THR A 91 19.59 7.99 5.76
CA THR A 91 20.54 8.95 6.30
C THR A 91 20.84 8.69 7.77
N ALA A 92 19.86 8.16 8.51
CA ALA A 92 20.04 7.74 9.89
C ALA A 92 19.18 6.50 10.21
N LEU A 93 19.64 5.75 11.23
CA LEU A 93 18.92 4.60 11.78
C LEU A 93 18.77 4.81 13.30
N PHE A 94 17.53 4.76 13.78
CA PHE A 94 17.18 4.83 15.20
C PHE A 94 16.89 3.44 15.73
N ALA A 95 17.75 2.95 16.63
CA ALA A 95 17.68 1.62 17.24
C ALA A 95 17.55 1.74 18.77
N PRO A 96 16.41 2.25 19.27
CA PRO A 96 16.25 2.50 20.70
C PRO A 96 16.07 1.21 21.51
N SER A 97 16.48 1.28 22.76
CA SER A 97 16.15 0.25 23.75
C SER A 97 14.66 0.34 24.15
N MET A 98 14.18 -0.71 24.81
CA MET A 98 12.83 -0.73 25.40
C MET A 98 12.62 0.42 26.40
N ALA A 99 13.63 0.76 27.21
CA ALA A 99 13.55 1.84 28.19
C ALA A 99 13.45 3.22 27.54
N GLU A 100 14.02 3.41 26.35
CA GLU A 100 13.90 4.66 25.59
C GLU A 100 12.48 4.86 25.07
N ILE A 101 11.85 3.82 24.55
CA ILE A 101 10.48 3.91 24.00
C ILE A 101 9.44 3.87 25.12
N TYR A 102 9.61 3.03 26.15
CA TYR A 102 8.68 2.84 27.25
C TYR A 102 9.34 3.04 28.62
N PRO A 103 9.75 4.27 28.97
CA PRO A 103 10.54 4.54 30.16
C PRO A 103 9.82 4.24 31.50
N ARG A 104 8.49 4.10 31.48
CA ARG A 104 7.69 3.74 32.65
C ARG A 104 7.23 2.27 32.63
N GLY A 105 7.80 1.47 31.72
CA GLY A 105 7.36 0.10 31.51
C GLY A 105 5.94 -0.02 30.98
N GLU A 106 5.48 -1.23 30.81
CA GLU A 106 4.16 -1.51 30.21
C GLU A 106 2.97 -1.03 31.09
N ALA A 107 3.09 -1.16 32.38
CA ALA A 107 2.03 -0.76 33.33
C ALA A 107 1.80 0.76 33.41
N GLY A 108 2.85 1.55 33.13
CA GLY A 108 2.79 3.02 33.15
C GLY A 108 2.55 3.67 31.80
N LEU A 109 2.24 2.91 30.77
CA LEU A 109 2.16 3.34 29.38
C LEU A 109 0.76 3.87 29.03
N THR A 110 0.72 5.06 28.41
CA THR A 110 -0.49 5.52 27.69
C THR A 110 -0.64 4.73 26.40
N ARG A 111 -1.80 4.15 26.17
CA ARG A 111 -2.11 3.35 25.00
C ARG A 111 -2.96 4.12 23.98
N VAL A 112 -2.70 3.89 22.71
CA VAL A 112 -3.51 4.38 21.60
C VAL A 112 -4.38 3.25 21.09
N VAL A 113 -5.69 3.36 21.32
CA VAL A 113 -6.68 2.34 20.94
C VAL A 113 -7.40 2.75 19.66
N PRO A 114 -7.14 2.10 18.53
CA PRO A 114 -7.83 2.41 17.28
C PRO A 114 -9.32 2.07 17.35
N PRO A 115 -10.18 2.69 16.49
CA PRO A 115 -11.61 2.39 16.43
C PRO A 115 -11.88 0.88 16.29
N LEU A 116 -12.87 0.39 17.05
CA LEU A 116 -13.22 -1.03 17.08
C LEU A 116 -13.52 -1.60 15.69
N LEU A 117 -14.26 -0.86 14.87
CA LEU A 117 -14.63 -1.27 13.50
C LEU A 117 -13.42 -1.64 12.62
N LEU A 118 -12.26 -0.98 12.83
CA LEU A 118 -11.05 -1.25 12.04
C LEU A 118 -10.22 -2.44 12.56
N ARG A 119 -10.51 -2.95 13.77
CA ARG A 119 -9.74 -4.02 14.42
C ARG A 119 -10.54 -5.25 14.81
N GLN A 120 -11.83 -5.32 14.46
CA GLN A 120 -12.70 -6.46 14.81
C GLN A 120 -12.74 -7.57 13.75
N GLY A 121 -12.22 -7.30 12.51
CA GLY A 121 -12.12 -8.28 11.41
C GLY A 121 -10.68 -8.52 11.00
N LEU A 122 -10.47 -9.37 10.02
CA LEU A 122 -9.15 -9.68 9.45
C LEU A 122 -8.15 -10.11 10.53
N CYS A 123 -6.93 -9.55 10.51
CA CYS A 123 -5.92 -9.80 11.54
C CYS A 123 -6.36 -9.40 12.94
N GLY A 124 -7.22 -8.37 13.09
CA GLY A 124 -7.65 -7.88 14.40
C GLY A 124 -8.51 -8.89 15.16
N LEU A 125 -9.30 -9.69 14.48
CA LEU A 125 -10.08 -10.77 15.09
C LEU A 125 -9.17 -11.86 15.70
N HIS A 126 -8.11 -12.22 14.99
CA HIS A 126 -7.19 -13.30 15.40
C HIS A 126 -6.06 -12.80 16.32
N ARG A 127 -5.85 -11.49 16.40
CA ARG A 127 -4.80 -10.83 17.20
C ARG A 127 -5.37 -9.59 17.90
N PRO A 128 -6.24 -9.75 18.92
CA PRO A 128 -7.06 -8.64 19.47
C PRO A 128 -6.28 -7.43 19.99
N GLN A 129 -5.06 -7.64 20.52
CA GLN A 129 -4.21 -6.58 21.08
C GLN A 129 -3.20 -6.01 20.06
N HIS A 130 -3.02 -6.65 18.91
CA HIS A 130 -1.99 -6.33 17.94
C HIS A 130 -2.04 -4.86 17.49
N PHE A 131 -3.18 -4.39 17.05
CA PHE A 131 -3.31 -3.04 16.50
C PHE A 131 -3.27 -1.94 17.55
N GLU A 132 -3.62 -2.23 18.79
CA GLU A 132 -3.38 -1.33 19.93
C GLU A 132 -1.87 -1.18 20.16
N GLY A 133 -1.13 -2.29 20.15
CA GLY A 133 0.33 -2.29 20.27
C GLY A 133 1.00 -1.53 19.13
N VAL A 134 0.56 -1.76 17.88
CA VAL A 134 1.08 -1.07 16.69
C VAL A 134 0.77 0.42 16.74
N ALA A 135 -0.46 0.82 17.01
CA ALA A 135 -0.83 2.24 17.09
C ALA A 135 -0.05 2.95 18.19
N THR A 136 0.09 2.32 19.36
CA THR A 136 0.83 2.89 20.48
C THR A 136 2.30 3.15 20.14
N VAL A 137 3.01 2.16 19.58
CA VAL A 137 4.43 2.34 19.22
C VAL A 137 4.61 3.34 18.08
N VAL A 138 3.78 3.25 17.05
CA VAL A 138 3.93 4.15 15.89
C VAL A 138 3.65 5.60 16.29
N ILE A 139 2.59 5.86 17.05
CA ILE A 139 2.32 7.23 17.54
C ILE A 139 3.44 7.71 18.46
N ARG A 140 3.97 6.86 19.34
CA ARG A 140 5.13 7.21 20.16
C ARG A 140 6.35 7.58 19.30
N LEU A 141 6.66 6.80 18.28
CA LEU A 141 7.75 7.09 17.34
C LEU A 141 7.48 8.38 16.55
N LEU A 142 6.26 8.59 16.06
CA LEU A 142 5.90 9.80 15.32
C LEU A 142 6.05 11.07 16.17
N THR A 143 5.72 11.02 17.47
CA THR A 143 5.89 12.15 18.38
C THR A 143 7.36 12.46 18.70
N LEU A 144 8.23 11.44 18.69
CA LEU A 144 9.67 11.59 18.87
C LEU A 144 10.37 12.11 17.59
N VAL A 145 10.07 11.48 16.45
CA VAL A 145 10.71 11.74 15.16
C VAL A 145 10.19 13.00 14.49
N ARG A 146 8.89 13.29 14.59
CA ARG A 146 8.18 14.39 13.92
C ARG A 146 8.49 14.45 12.42
N PRO A 147 8.16 13.41 11.67
CA PRO A 147 8.43 13.35 10.23
C PRO A 147 7.38 14.16 9.45
N ASP A 148 7.74 14.56 8.24
CA ASP A 148 6.81 15.15 7.26
C ASP A 148 6.07 14.06 6.49
N LEU A 149 6.71 12.88 6.32
CA LEU A 149 6.16 11.75 5.58
C LEU A 149 6.49 10.43 6.28
N LEU A 150 5.46 9.62 6.52
CA LEU A 150 5.58 8.24 6.98
C LEU A 150 5.37 7.29 5.79
N LEU A 151 6.33 6.40 5.52
CA LEU A 151 6.18 5.37 4.49
C LEU A 151 5.90 4.02 5.14
N LEU A 152 4.87 3.34 4.64
CA LEU A 152 4.44 2.02 5.10
C LEU A 152 4.20 1.09 3.92
N GLY A 153 4.50 -0.20 4.08
CA GLY A 153 4.18 -1.21 3.07
C GLY A 153 2.69 -1.51 3.03
N GLU A 154 2.12 -1.59 1.83
CA GLU A 154 0.71 -1.96 1.62
C GLU A 154 0.43 -3.44 1.95
N LYS A 155 1.48 -4.27 2.04
CA LYS A 155 1.34 -5.66 2.47
C LYS A 155 0.49 -5.80 3.76
N ASP A 156 0.71 -4.92 4.73
CA ASP A 156 -0.04 -4.87 5.98
C ASP A 156 -1.19 -3.84 5.87
N TRP A 157 -2.11 -4.08 4.91
CA TRP A 157 -3.15 -3.11 4.52
C TRP A 157 -4.03 -2.66 5.68
N GLN A 158 -4.48 -3.58 6.53
CA GLN A 158 -5.28 -3.24 7.70
C GLN A 158 -4.51 -2.29 8.65
N GLN A 159 -3.21 -2.53 8.86
CA GLN A 159 -2.34 -1.63 9.63
C GLN A 159 -2.26 -0.24 8.99
N LEU A 160 -2.10 -0.18 7.67
CA LEU A 160 -2.04 1.09 6.95
C LEU A 160 -3.33 1.90 7.10
N VAL A 161 -4.50 1.26 6.97
CA VAL A 161 -5.81 1.89 7.16
C VAL A 161 -5.97 2.41 8.59
N ILE A 162 -5.63 1.58 9.57
CA ILE A 162 -5.69 1.94 10.99
C ILE A 162 -4.80 3.14 11.30
N LEU A 163 -3.55 3.14 10.84
CA LEU A 163 -2.61 4.23 11.11
C LEU A 163 -3.01 5.52 10.41
N ARG A 164 -3.55 5.46 9.19
CA ARG A 164 -4.14 6.64 8.54
C ARG A 164 -5.27 7.24 9.35
N ARG A 165 -6.14 6.40 9.88
CA ARG A 165 -7.25 6.84 10.73
C ARG A 165 -6.75 7.46 12.03
N VAL A 166 -5.84 6.81 12.75
CA VAL A 166 -5.29 7.30 14.02
C VAL A 166 -4.55 8.63 13.85
N VAL A 167 -3.74 8.76 12.79
CA VAL A 167 -3.03 10.00 12.48
C VAL A 167 -4.02 11.15 12.19
N ALA A 168 -5.08 10.88 11.44
CA ALA A 168 -6.13 11.87 11.15
C ALA A 168 -6.92 12.26 12.40
N ASP A 169 -7.35 11.29 13.21
CA ASP A 169 -8.13 11.52 14.43
C ASP A 169 -7.33 12.31 15.49
N LEU A 170 -6.01 12.10 15.57
CA LEU A 170 -5.10 12.83 16.47
C LEU A 170 -4.60 14.15 15.89
N GLY A 171 -4.95 14.49 14.65
CA GLY A 171 -4.53 15.73 14.00
C GLY A 171 -3.02 15.85 13.82
N LEU A 172 -2.28 14.75 13.66
CA LEU A 172 -0.83 14.79 13.48
C LEU A 172 -0.46 15.38 12.11
N PRO A 173 0.43 16.39 12.04
CA PRO A 173 0.73 17.14 10.83
C PRO A 173 1.73 16.41 9.92
N LEU A 174 1.41 15.19 9.50
CA LEU A 174 2.23 14.39 8.59
C LEU A 174 1.36 13.69 7.55
N ARG A 175 1.99 13.25 6.45
CA ARG A 175 1.34 12.42 5.45
C ARG A 175 1.77 10.96 5.59
N ILE A 176 0.87 10.02 5.25
CA ILE A 176 1.19 8.60 5.17
C ILE A 176 1.16 8.16 3.72
N GLN A 177 2.27 7.63 3.24
CA GLN A 177 2.41 7.06 1.91
C GLN A 177 2.42 5.52 2.00
N GLY A 178 1.41 4.88 1.42
CA GLY A 178 1.45 3.45 1.12
C GLY A 178 2.43 3.17 -0.01
N CYS A 179 3.16 2.07 0.09
CA CYS A 179 4.07 1.60 -0.95
C CYS A 179 3.68 0.18 -1.35
N PRO A 180 3.60 -0.11 -2.65
CA PRO A 180 3.16 -1.41 -3.15
C PRO A 180 3.91 -2.58 -2.54
N THR A 181 3.22 -3.70 -2.37
CA THR A 181 3.80 -4.94 -1.87
C THR A 181 4.89 -5.44 -2.80
N VAL A 182 6.11 -5.56 -2.28
CA VAL A 182 7.22 -6.17 -3.00
C VAL A 182 7.10 -7.69 -2.91
N ARG A 183 7.29 -8.38 -4.03
CA ARG A 183 7.15 -9.84 -4.11
C ARG A 183 8.49 -10.48 -4.48
N GLU A 184 8.71 -11.67 -3.97
CA GLU A 184 9.83 -12.52 -4.33
C GLU A 184 9.56 -13.21 -5.68
N ALA A 185 10.54 -13.91 -6.25
CA ALA A 185 10.44 -14.51 -7.58
C ALA A 185 9.29 -15.53 -7.73
N ASP A 186 8.89 -16.18 -6.64
CA ASP A 186 7.77 -17.12 -6.57
C ASP A 186 6.40 -16.44 -6.32
N GLY A 187 6.37 -15.10 -6.30
CA GLY A 187 5.17 -14.31 -6.07
C GLY A 187 4.85 -14.03 -4.61
N LEU A 188 5.51 -14.67 -3.64
CA LEU A 188 5.30 -14.41 -2.22
C LEU A 188 5.60 -12.97 -1.86
N ALA A 189 4.73 -12.34 -1.07
CA ALA A 189 5.00 -11.03 -0.49
C ALA A 189 6.25 -11.10 0.41
N CYS A 190 7.21 -10.19 0.23
CA CYS A 190 8.42 -10.15 1.04
C CYS A 190 8.09 -10.04 2.52
N SER A 191 8.70 -10.93 3.32
CA SER A 191 8.54 -10.99 4.77
C SER A 191 9.76 -11.60 5.44
N SER A 192 10.14 -11.10 6.62
CA SER A 192 11.19 -11.72 7.45
C SER A 192 10.86 -13.18 7.79
N ARG A 193 9.57 -13.53 7.87
CA ARG A 193 9.10 -14.89 8.15
C ARG A 193 9.32 -15.87 6.99
N ASN A 194 9.50 -15.38 5.75
CA ASN A 194 9.77 -16.25 4.61
C ASN A 194 11.10 -17.02 4.76
N ARG A 195 12.07 -16.46 5.49
CA ARG A 195 13.38 -17.11 5.77
C ARG A 195 13.26 -18.36 6.64
N ARG A 196 12.12 -18.55 7.32
CA ARG A 196 11.87 -19.70 8.20
C ARG A 196 11.20 -20.86 7.48
N LEU A 197 10.74 -20.65 6.24
CA LEU A 197 10.08 -21.68 5.46
C LEU A 197 11.09 -22.70 4.94
N SER A 198 10.84 -23.98 5.18
CA SER A 198 11.57 -25.05 4.51
C SER A 198 11.25 -25.03 2.99
N PRO A 199 12.05 -25.69 2.14
CA PRO A 199 11.77 -25.74 0.70
C PRO A 199 10.34 -26.26 0.38
N SER A 200 9.87 -27.27 1.11
CA SER A 200 8.49 -27.79 0.94
C SER A 200 7.42 -26.80 1.39
N GLN A 201 7.64 -26.16 2.54
CA GLN A 201 6.74 -25.10 3.03
C GLN A 201 6.71 -23.89 2.10
N ARG A 202 7.85 -23.55 1.48
CA ARG A 202 7.89 -22.47 0.50
C ARG A 202 7.09 -22.79 -0.74
N GLN A 203 7.15 -24.03 -1.21
CA GLN A 203 6.32 -24.50 -2.32
C GLN A 203 4.82 -24.43 -1.97
N GLN A 204 4.43 -24.85 -0.75
CA GLN A 204 3.07 -24.72 -0.27
C GLN A 204 2.63 -23.24 -0.19
N ALA A 205 3.48 -22.38 0.36
CA ALA A 205 3.19 -20.94 0.53
C ALA A 205 2.96 -20.21 -0.81
N ALA A 206 3.56 -20.69 -1.91
CA ALA A 206 3.35 -20.13 -3.25
C ALA A 206 1.88 -20.28 -3.74
N ALA A 207 1.09 -21.15 -3.12
CA ALA A 207 -0.35 -21.22 -3.36
C ALA A 207 -1.10 -19.92 -2.95
N LEU A 208 -0.53 -19.15 -2.01
CA LEU A 208 -1.16 -17.93 -1.52
C LEU A 208 -1.28 -16.86 -2.62
N PRO A 209 -0.20 -16.36 -3.25
CA PRO A 209 -0.31 -15.41 -4.35
C PRO A 209 -1.02 -16.00 -5.57
N ALA A 210 -0.85 -17.31 -5.86
CA ALA A 210 -1.52 -17.97 -6.97
C ALA A 210 -3.05 -18.01 -6.77
N GLY A 211 -3.52 -18.30 -5.56
CA GLY A 211 -4.93 -18.32 -5.22
C GLY A 211 -5.58 -16.94 -5.32
N LEU A 212 -4.89 -15.89 -4.85
CA LEU A 212 -5.35 -14.50 -4.99
C LEU A 212 -5.45 -14.09 -6.47
N ALA A 213 -4.49 -14.49 -7.30
CA ALA A 213 -4.53 -14.25 -8.75
C ALA A 213 -5.68 -15.01 -9.43
N ALA A 214 -5.95 -16.24 -8.99
CA ALA A 214 -7.08 -17.03 -9.47
C ALA A 214 -8.42 -16.38 -9.11
N ALA A 215 -8.59 -15.87 -7.88
CA ALA A 215 -9.79 -15.15 -7.47
C ALA A 215 -10.02 -13.90 -8.31
N ALA A 216 -8.96 -13.16 -8.63
CA ALA A 216 -9.05 -12.00 -9.53
C ALA A 216 -9.45 -12.41 -10.97
N ALA A 217 -9.00 -13.58 -11.45
CA ALA A 217 -9.41 -14.13 -12.75
C ALA A 217 -10.89 -14.58 -12.74
N GLN A 218 -11.35 -15.20 -11.65
CA GLN A 218 -12.75 -15.59 -11.47
C GLN A 218 -13.70 -14.38 -11.49
N LEU A 219 -13.31 -13.28 -10.84
CA LEU A 219 -14.08 -12.04 -10.91
C LEU A 219 -14.21 -11.52 -12.35
N ARG A 220 -13.13 -11.56 -13.14
CA ARG A 220 -13.17 -11.19 -14.56
C ARG A 220 -14.08 -12.15 -15.36
N GLY A 221 -14.21 -13.41 -14.94
CA GLY A 221 -15.15 -14.40 -15.46
C GLY A 221 -16.59 -14.23 -14.98
N GLY A 222 -16.89 -13.18 -14.18
CA GLY A 222 -18.24 -12.86 -13.72
C GLY A 222 -18.57 -13.30 -12.28
N LEU A 223 -17.67 -13.98 -11.56
CA LEU A 223 -17.91 -14.40 -10.19
C LEU A 223 -17.67 -13.24 -9.23
N SER A 224 -18.73 -12.57 -8.76
CA SER A 224 -18.62 -11.38 -7.89
C SER A 224 -19.07 -11.60 -6.45
N GLN A 225 -19.70 -12.74 -6.13
CA GLN A 225 -20.25 -13.02 -4.80
C GLN A 225 -19.14 -13.36 -3.80
N ALA A 226 -19.11 -12.68 -2.66
CA ALA A 226 -18.09 -12.85 -1.63
C ALA A 226 -18.02 -14.29 -1.11
N PRO A 227 -19.13 -14.97 -0.73
CA PRO A 227 -19.05 -16.34 -0.22
C PRO A 227 -18.40 -17.31 -1.21
N ALA A 228 -18.65 -17.15 -2.50
CA ALA A 228 -18.07 -18.02 -3.52
C ALA A 228 -16.57 -17.75 -3.70
N LEU A 229 -16.15 -16.49 -3.80
CA LEU A 229 -14.73 -16.12 -3.92
C LEU A 229 -13.92 -16.57 -2.70
N THR A 230 -14.44 -16.30 -1.49
CA THR A 230 -13.72 -16.59 -0.24
C THR A 230 -13.64 -18.10 0.02
N SER A 231 -14.72 -18.87 -0.19
CA SER A 231 -14.70 -20.31 0.02
C SER A 231 -13.83 -21.04 -0.99
N GLN A 232 -13.84 -20.63 -2.26
CA GLN A 232 -12.97 -21.25 -3.27
C GLN A 232 -11.49 -20.98 -2.98
N LEU A 233 -11.15 -19.76 -2.59
CA LEU A 233 -9.77 -19.44 -2.19
C LEU A 233 -9.36 -20.23 -0.95
N ALA A 234 -10.22 -20.30 0.09
CA ALA A 234 -9.92 -21.07 1.30
C ALA A 234 -9.67 -22.54 0.98
N GLN A 235 -10.55 -23.20 0.22
CA GLN A 235 -10.39 -24.58 -0.21
C GLN A 235 -9.09 -24.82 -1.00
N GLN A 236 -8.74 -23.89 -1.88
CA GLN A 236 -7.49 -23.99 -2.66
C GLN A 236 -6.25 -23.90 -1.76
N LEU A 237 -6.26 -23.02 -0.76
CA LEU A 237 -5.16 -22.87 0.21
C LEU A 237 -5.05 -24.10 1.11
N GLU A 238 -6.18 -24.63 1.60
CA GLU A 238 -6.22 -25.86 2.42
C GLU A 238 -5.75 -27.08 1.64
N ALA A 239 -6.15 -27.22 0.37
CA ALA A 239 -5.69 -28.28 -0.50
C ALA A 239 -4.17 -28.23 -0.76
N ALA A 240 -3.55 -27.05 -0.68
CA ALA A 240 -2.09 -26.88 -0.73
C ALA A 240 -1.40 -27.18 0.61
N GLY A 241 -2.14 -27.57 1.65
CA GLY A 241 -1.61 -27.89 2.99
C GLY A 241 -1.40 -26.69 3.89
N LEU A 242 -2.02 -25.56 3.60
CA LEU A 242 -2.00 -24.37 4.44
C LEU A 242 -3.20 -24.38 5.41
N ARG A 243 -2.99 -23.96 6.66
CA ARG A 243 -4.09 -23.76 7.60
C ARG A 243 -4.59 -22.33 7.49
N VAL A 244 -5.81 -22.15 7.02
CA VAL A 244 -6.41 -20.84 6.83
C VAL A 244 -6.89 -20.25 8.17
N ASP A 245 -6.48 -19.01 8.48
CA ASP A 245 -7.05 -18.24 9.59
C ASP A 245 -8.30 -17.50 9.11
N TYR A 246 -8.19 -16.80 8.00
CA TYR A 246 -9.31 -16.13 7.34
C TYR A 246 -9.06 -15.95 5.84
N VAL A 247 -10.17 -15.88 5.12
CA VAL A 247 -10.27 -15.29 3.78
C VAL A 247 -11.49 -14.38 3.81
N GLU A 248 -11.29 -13.08 3.69
CA GLU A 248 -12.35 -12.09 3.82
C GLU A 248 -12.35 -11.11 2.64
N LEU A 249 -13.55 -10.77 2.18
CA LEU A 249 -13.77 -9.70 1.19
C LEU A 249 -14.31 -8.47 1.91
N VAL A 250 -13.58 -7.37 1.85
CA VAL A 250 -13.91 -6.15 2.59
C VAL A 250 -13.76 -4.88 1.73
N ALA A 251 -14.43 -3.81 2.15
CA ALA A 251 -14.19 -2.49 1.59
C ALA A 251 -12.76 -2.01 1.94
N PRO A 252 -11.96 -1.51 0.99
CA PRO A 252 -10.54 -1.25 1.23
C PRO A 252 -10.24 -0.22 2.33
N HIS A 253 -11.11 0.76 2.50
CA HIS A 253 -10.86 1.88 3.41
C HIS A 253 -11.59 1.77 4.76
N SER A 254 -12.81 1.21 4.79
CA SER A 254 -13.56 1.01 6.03
C SER A 254 -13.33 -0.34 6.66
N LEU A 255 -12.81 -1.32 5.90
CA LEU A 255 -12.63 -2.73 6.27
C LEU A 255 -13.94 -3.45 6.61
N GLU A 256 -15.08 -2.88 6.23
CA GLU A 256 -16.38 -3.48 6.39
C GLU A 256 -16.55 -4.68 5.45
N PRO A 257 -17.11 -5.80 5.92
CA PRO A 257 -17.36 -6.97 5.09
C PRO A 257 -18.29 -6.64 3.92
N LEU A 258 -17.96 -7.16 2.74
CA LEU A 258 -18.75 -7.03 1.53
C LEU A 258 -19.42 -8.34 1.17
N GLN A 259 -20.65 -8.29 0.68
CA GLN A 259 -21.38 -9.45 0.17
C GLN A 259 -21.04 -9.79 -1.27
N GLN A 260 -20.56 -8.79 -2.02
CA GLN A 260 -20.14 -8.95 -3.41
C GLN A 260 -19.19 -7.82 -3.81
N VAL A 261 -18.42 -8.04 -4.89
CA VAL A 261 -17.56 -7.02 -5.48
C VAL A 261 -18.41 -6.05 -6.30
N GLN A 262 -18.60 -4.85 -5.77
CA GLN A 262 -19.21 -3.70 -6.44
C GLN A 262 -18.22 -2.54 -6.48
N GLY A 263 -17.50 -2.38 -7.58
CA GLY A 263 -16.40 -1.44 -7.65
C GLY A 263 -15.10 -2.03 -7.09
N LEU A 264 -14.40 -1.29 -6.22
CA LEU A 264 -13.13 -1.72 -5.60
C LEU A 264 -13.38 -2.46 -4.29
N ALA A 265 -12.83 -3.64 -4.15
CA ALA A 265 -12.84 -4.46 -2.94
C ALA A 265 -11.43 -4.96 -2.61
N LEU A 266 -11.21 -5.33 -1.37
CA LEU A 266 -9.99 -5.98 -0.88
C LEU A 266 -10.32 -7.43 -0.53
N LEU A 267 -9.70 -8.39 -1.21
CA LEU A 267 -9.70 -9.79 -0.81
C LEU A 267 -8.43 -10.06 -0.02
N ALA A 268 -8.57 -10.26 1.28
CA ALA A 268 -7.46 -10.42 2.22
C ALA A 268 -7.47 -11.80 2.85
N THR A 269 -6.29 -12.36 3.10
CA THR A 269 -6.15 -13.68 3.68
C THR A 269 -4.96 -13.78 4.62
N ALA A 270 -5.10 -14.64 5.62
CA ALA A 270 -4.02 -15.09 6.48
C ALA A 270 -4.02 -16.61 6.56
N VAL A 271 -2.82 -17.17 6.50
CA VAL A 271 -2.60 -18.62 6.58
C VAL A 271 -1.43 -18.94 7.49
N HIS A 272 -1.41 -20.15 8.04
CA HIS A 272 -0.24 -20.72 8.69
C HIS A 272 0.41 -21.73 7.75
N CYS A 273 1.72 -21.57 7.57
CA CYS A 273 2.60 -22.52 6.87
C CYS A 273 3.70 -22.93 7.85
N GLY A 274 3.60 -24.13 8.38
CA GLY A 274 4.42 -24.55 9.53
C GLY A 274 4.19 -23.63 10.73
N SER A 275 5.28 -23.09 11.30
CA SER A 275 5.24 -22.12 12.42
C SER A 275 5.06 -20.67 11.95
N SER A 276 5.08 -20.41 10.65
CA SER A 276 5.01 -19.06 10.10
C SER A 276 3.57 -18.69 9.74
N ARG A 277 3.09 -17.55 10.26
CA ARG A 277 1.85 -16.93 9.83
C ARG A 277 2.14 -15.96 8.68
N LEU A 278 1.54 -16.20 7.53
CA LEU A 278 1.68 -15.41 6.31
C LEU A 278 0.38 -14.67 6.03
N ILE A 279 0.49 -13.43 5.59
CA ILE A 279 -0.65 -12.63 5.13
C ILE A 279 -0.39 -12.12 3.72
N ASP A 280 -1.46 -12.03 2.95
CA ASP A 280 -1.43 -11.40 1.63
C ASP A 280 -2.83 -10.91 1.25
N HIS A 281 -2.91 -10.12 0.20
CA HIS A 281 -4.18 -9.63 -0.32
C HIS A 281 -4.06 -9.25 -1.79
N CYS A 282 -5.21 -9.10 -2.44
CA CYS A 282 -5.32 -8.43 -3.73
C CYS A 282 -6.52 -7.49 -3.75
N PHE A 283 -6.42 -6.48 -4.60
CA PHE A 283 -7.57 -5.64 -4.93
C PHE A 283 -8.37 -6.29 -6.05
N LEU A 284 -9.67 -6.37 -5.84
CA LEU A 284 -10.65 -6.84 -6.83
C LEU A 284 -11.47 -5.67 -7.32
N MET A 285 -11.65 -5.59 -8.63
CA MET A 285 -12.43 -4.52 -9.25
C MET A 285 -13.39 -5.11 -10.28
N SER A 286 -14.70 -4.82 -10.14
CA SER A 286 -15.75 -5.37 -11.00
C SER A 286 -15.75 -4.77 -12.41
N ARG A 287 -15.04 -3.68 -12.62
CA ARG A 287 -14.87 -3.01 -13.92
C ARG A 287 -13.49 -2.38 -14.01
N LEU A 288 -13.00 -2.19 -15.22
CA LEU A 288 -11.74 -1.47 -15.42
C LEU A 288 -11.82 -0.04 -14.87
N PRO A 289 -10.75 0.47 -14.24
CA PRO A 289 -10.72 1.83 -13.74
C PRO A 289 -10.80 2.85 -14.88
N ILE A 290 -11.49 3.95 -14.63
CA ILE A 290 -11.39 5.14 -15.47
C ILE A 290 -10.35 6.07 -14.84
N VAL A 291 -9.30 6.37 -15.59
CA VAL A 291 -8.21 7.24 -15.14
C VAL A 291 -8.24 8.50 -15.99
N ALA A 292 -8.57 9.64 -15.38
CA ALA A 292 -8.48 10.94 -16.01
C ALA A 292 -7.09 11.54 -15.77
N ILE A 293 -6.42 11.98 -16.86
CA ILE A 293 -5.11 12.64 -16.80
C ILE A 293 -5.28 14.04 -17.36
N ASP A 294 -5.11 15.04 -16.52
CA ASP A 294 -5.20 16.45 -16.89
C ASP A 294 -3.87 17.17 -16.73
N GLY A 295 -3.78 18.37 -17.33
CA GLY A 295 -2.60 19.23 -17.28
C GLY A 295 -2.57 20.26 -18.43
N PRO A 296 -1.68 21.25 -18.40
CA PRO A 296 -1.61 22.31 -19.41
C PRO A 296 -1.25 21.79 -20.80
N ALA A 297 -1.53 22.59 -21.82
CA ALA A 297 -1.13 22.30 -23.20
C ALA A 297 0.40 22.12 -23.29
N GLY A 298 0.85 21.12 -24.05
CA GLY A 298 2.28 20.84 -24.23
C GLY A 298 2.96 20.09 -23.08
N ALA A 299 2.26 19.76 -21.98
CA ALA A 299 2.84 19.05 -20.82
C ALA A 299 3.13 17.55 -21.06
N GLY A 300 2.94 17.05 -22.27
CA GLY A 300 3.17 15.63 -22.58
C GLY A 300 2.05 14.69 -22.16
N LYS A 301 0.86 15.19 -21.83
CA LYS A 301 -0.30 14.39 -21.37
C LYS A 301 -0.56 13.16 -22.23
N SER A 302 -0.74 13.35 -23.54
CA SER A 302 -1.08 12.25 -24.48
C SER A 302 0.00 11.18 -24.52
N THR A 303 1.28 11.55 -24.42
CA THR A 303 2.41 10.62 -24.40
C THR A 303 2.38 9.77 -23.14
N VAL A 304 2.22 10.41 -21.97
CA VAL A 304 2.16 9.73 -20.68
C VAL A 304 0.92 8.85 -20.60
N THR A 305 -0.25 9.37 -21.01
CA THR A 305 -1.53 8.62 -20.96
C THR A 305 -1.47 7.36 -21.83
N ARG A 306 -0.91 7.45 -23.06
CA ARG A 306 -0.76 6.27 -23.94
C ARG A 306 0.19 5.23 -23.33
N ALA A 307 1.33 5.67 -22.81
CA ALA A 307 2.28 4.77 -22.16
C ALA A 307 1.65 4.09 -20.94
N PHE A 308 0.94 4.84 -20.10
CA PHE A 308 0.22 4.33 -18.95
C PHE A 308 -0.87 3.34 -19.35
N ALA A 309 -1.73 3.69 -20.32
CA ALA A 309 -2.80 2.82 -20.79
C ALA A 309 -2.25 1.50 -21.34
N ARG A 310 -1.17 1.55 -22.13
CA ARG A 310 -0.49 0.35 -22.65
C ARG A 310 0.06 -0.53 -21.52
N GLN A 311 0.73 0.07 -20.53
CA GLN A 311 1.32 -0.66 -19.42
C GLN A 311 0.25 -1.31 -18.51
N MET A 312 -0.90 -0.63 -18.36
CA MET A 312 -2.01 -1.10 -17.52
C MET A 312 -3.04 -1.95 -18.25
N GLY A 313 -2.89 -2.18 -19.56
CA GLY A 313 -3.87 -2.89 -20.38
C GLY A 313 -5.23 -2.16 -20.47
N LEU A 314 -5.20 -0.82 -20.39
CA LEU A 314 -6.38 0.04 -20.46
C LEU A 314 -6.56 0.61 -21.87
N VAL A 315 -7.80 0.96 -22.21
CA VAL A 315 -8.10 1.69 -23.44
C VAL A 315 -7.71 3.16 -23.27
N TYR A 316 -6.98 3.70 -24.25
CA TYR A 316 -6.69 5.12 -24.32
C TYR A 316 -7.78 5.85 -25.11
N LEU A 317 -8.42 6.84 -24.47
CA LEU A 317 -9.39 7.72 -25.12
C LEU A 317 -8.78 9.10 -25.34
N ASP A 318 -8.66 9.52 -26.62
CA ASP A 318 -8.22 10.86 -27.00
C ASP A 318 -9.43 11.82 -27.06
N THR A 319 -9.77 12.42 -25.92
CA THR A 319 -10.84 13.42 -25.86
C THR A 319 -10.55 14.65 -26.72
N GLY A 320 -9.28 14.99 -26.93
CA GLY A 320 -8.87 16.06 -27.86
C GLY A 320 -9.23 15.77 -29.31
N ALA A 321 -9.19 14.50 -29.72
CA ALA A 321 -9.67 14.10 -31.05
C ALA A 321 -11.17 14.34 -31.22
N MET A 322 -11.95 14.08 -30.17
CA MET A 322 -13.40 14.36 -30.20
C MET A 322 -13.70 15.84 -30.41
N TYR A 323 -13.01 16.73 -29.69
CA TYR A 323 -13.17 18.17 -29.85
C TYR A 323 -12.70 18.64 -31.24
N ARG A 324 -11.62 18.12 -31.77
CA ARG A 324 -11.17 18.44 -33.13
C ARG A 324 -12.16 17.95 -34.20
N ALA A 325 -12.74 16.79 -34.02
CA ALA A 325 -13.77 16.26 -34.92
C ALA A 325 -15.02 17.15 -34.91
N LEU A 326 -15.48 17.56 -33.72
CA LEU A 326 -16.59 18.50 -33.57
C LEU A 326 -16.28 19.85 -34.27
N THR A 327 -15.11 20.42 -34.02
CA THR A 327 -14.69 21.67 -34.65
C THR A 327 -14.66 21.54 -36.17
N TRP A 328 -14.11 20.44 -36.71
CA TRP A 328 -14.12 20.15 -38.13
C TRP A 328 -15.54 20.06 -38.71
N TRP A 329 -16.44 19.38 -37.98
CA TRP A 329 -17.86 19.27 -38.36
C TRP A 329 -18.54 20.65 -38.44
N VAL A 330 -18.38 21.49 -37.42
CA VAL A 330 -18.91 22.85 -37.39
C VAL A 330 -18.42 23.71 -38.51
N LEU A 331 -17.10 23.71 -38.77
CA LEU A 331 -16.49 24.43 -39.88
C LEU A 331 -17.01 23.96 -41.25
N ARG A 332 -17.29 22.67 -41.39
CA ARG A 332 -17.84 22.11 -42.64
C ARG A 332 -19.30 22.52 -42.85
N GLN A 333 -20.00 22.93 -41.83
CA GLN A 333 -21.34 23.53 -41.90
C GLN A 333 -21.28 25.06 -42.06
N GLU A 334 -20.08 25.62 -42.37
CA GLU A 334 -19.85 27.05 -42.52
C GLU A 334 -20.26 27.90 -41.31
N ALA A 335 -20.29 27.30 -40.10
CA ALA A 335 -20.56 27.96 -38.84
C ALA A 335 -19.25 28.36 -38.11
N ASP A 336 -19.32 29.42 -37.31
CA ASP A 336 -18.20 29.84 -36.45
C ASP A 336 -18.15 28.94 -35.18
N PRO A 337 -17.06 28.19 -34.98
CA PRO A 337 -16.91 27.36 -33.77
C PRO A 337 -16.89 28.14 -32.44
N ALA A 338 -16.64 29.45 -32.50
CA ALA A 338 -16.66 30.32 -31.32
C ALA A 338 -18.07 30.84 -30.98
N ASP A 339 -19.03 30.69 -31.87
CA ASP A 339 -20.43 31.08 -31.66
C ASP A 339 -21.27 29.88 -31.14
N ALA A 340 -21.51 29.86 -29.83
CA ALA A 340 -22.30 28.79 -29.20
C ALA A 340 -23.70 28.65 -29.78
N ALA A 341 -24.36 29.75 -30.19
CA ALA A 341 -25.70 29.74 -30.76
C ALA A 341 -25.76 29.12 -32.17
N ALA A 342 -24.66 29.27 -32.93
CA ALA A 342 -24.50 28.63 -34.23
C ALA A 342 -24.11 27.14 -34.10
N VAL A 343 -23.39 26.77 -33.06
CA VAL A 343 -22.92 25.39 -32.83
C VAL A 343 -23.99 24.48 -32.24
N GLU A 344 -24.79 24.97 -31.29
CA GLU A 344 -25.75 24.16 -30.56
C GLU A 344 -26.77 23.40 -31.46
N PRO A 345 -27.35 23.97 -32.50
CA PRO A 345 -28.26 23.25 -33.40
C PRO A 345 -27.54 22.13 -34.19
N LEU A 346 -26.25 22.29 -34.47
CA LEU A 346 -25.47 21.32 -35.27
C LEU A 346 -25.16 20.05 -34.47
N LEU A 347 -25.17 20.11 -33.14
CA LEU A 347 -24.94 18.94 -32.28
C LEU A 347 -26.05 17.88 -32.45
N LEU A 348 -27.29 18.28 -32.80
CA LEU A 348 -28.38 17.35 -33.01
C LEU A 348 -28.21 16.43 -34.23
N GLY A 349 -27.38 16.85 -35.20
CA GLY A 349 -27.09 16.07 -36.41
C GLY A 349 -25.70 15.40 -36.38
N LEU A 350 -24.97 15.51 -35.26
CA LEU A 350 -23.64 14.95 -35.14
C LEU A 350 -23.71 13.45 -34.76
N ASP A 351 -23.25 12.59 -35.64
CA ASP A 351 -22.94 11.17 -35.33
C ASP A 351 -21.42 10.99 -35.26
N LEU A 352 -20.90 10.91 -34.05
CA LEU A 352 -19.48 10.71 -33.77
C LEU A 352 -19.22 9.28 -33.31
N GLN A 353 -18.65 8.47 -34.19
CA GLN A 353 -18.34 7.08 -33.89
C GLN A 353 -16.86 6.94 -33.50
N LEU A 354 -16.65 6.35 -32.32
CA LEU A 354 -15.33 5.99 -31.85
C LEU A 354 -15.11 4.51 -32.13
N SER A 355 -14.11 4.19 -32.94
CA SER A 355 -13.73 2.81 -33.22
C SER A 355 -12.40 2.46 -32.58
N ALA A 356 -12.34 1.32 -31.85
CA ALA A 356 -11.07 0.78 -31.38
C ALA A 356 -10.32 0.15 -32.54
N SER A 357 -9.16 0.68 -32.87
CA SER A 357 -8.23 0.06 -33.82
C SER A 357 -7.14 -0.69 -33.05
N GLY A 358 -7.32 -2.01 -32.86
CA GLY A 358 -6.30 -2.92 -32.35
C GLY A 358 -5.88 -2.75 -30.87
N ALA A 359 -5.31 -3.79 -30.26
CA ALA A 359 -4.82 -3.75 -28.88
C ALA A 359 -3.67 -2.71 -28.74
N GLY A 360 -3.97 -1.57 -28.14
CA GLY A 360 -3.03 -0.48 -27.86
C GLY A 360 -3.13 0.72 -28.79
N GLU A 361 -4.12 0.78 -29.69
CA GLU A 361 -4.38 1.92 -30.57
C GLU A 361 -5.57 2.77 -30.09
N GLN A 362 -5.60 4.02 -30.53
CA GLN A 362 -6.56 5.06 -30.16
C GLN A 362 -8.02 4.67 -30.46
N LEU A 363 -8.91 4.94 -29.53
CA LEU A 363 -10.30 5.22 -29.82
C LEU A 363 -10.46 6.66 -30.27
#